data_18da5e018ef99adc3584f7c490a21c73
#
_entry.id   18da5e018ef99adc3584f7c490a21c73
#
_cell.length_a   1.000
_cell.length_b   1.000
_cell.length_c   1.000
_cell.angle_alpha   90.00
_cell.angle_beta   90.00
_cell.angle_gamma   90.00
#
_symmetry.space_group_name_H-M   'P 1'
#
loop_
_entity.id
_entity.type
_entity.pdbx_description
1 polymer ?
#
loop_
_entity_poly.entity_id
_entity_poly.type
_entity_poly.pdbx_seq_one_letter_code
_entity_poly.pdbx_strand_id
1 'polypeptide(L)'
;ALRLVGSEMCIRDRWYLVGHIISVVAWMAGIFYLPRLFVYHSEEVSKNSHTDRLFVKMEDRLLNVIMVPAMISSWFFGVCLSIVPGVVDWAVFWPWIKLCSVLLLTIFHFWLSKQQVLFKKGQNKLSGRTYRIMNEVPTVLLIIIVTMVVVQPI
;
A
#
# COMPACT_ATOMS: atom_id res chain seq x y z
N ALA A 1 3.80 28.99 9.44
CA ALA A 1 2.70 29.21 10.36
C ALA A 1 2.50 28.06 11.33
N LEU A 2 2.49 26.83 10.85
CA LEU A 2 2.34 25.64 11.69
C LEU A 2 3.48 25.47 12.71
N ARG A 3 4.65 25.95 12.39
CA ARG A 3 5.81 25.89 13.29
C ARG A 3 5.63 26.72 14.55
N LEU A 4 4.74 27.72 14.48
CA LEU A 4 4.55 28.66 15.57
C LEU A 4 3.40 28.29 16.48
N VAL A 5 2.56 27.34 16.08
CA VAL A 5 1.38 26.94 16.83
C VAL A 5 1.73 25.74 17.71
N GLY A 6 2.26 26.03 18.89
CA GLY A 6 2.55 25.00 19.87
C GLY A 6 3.65 24.04 19.45
N SER A 7 4.88 24.29 19.85
CA SER A 7 6.02 23.43 19.50
C SER A 7 5.82 21.98 19.92
N GLU A 8 5.10 21.73 21.01
CA GLU A 8 4.79 20.37 21.47
C GLU A 8 3.89 19.61 20.52
N MET A 9 2.86 20.27 19.97
CA MET A 9 1.98 19.68 18.96
C MET A 9 2.76 19.37 17.69
N CYS A 10 3.66 20.25 17.26
CA CYS A 10 4.50 20.02 16.09
C CYS A 10 5.41 18.80 16.24
N ILE A 11 5.95 18.58 17.46
CA ILE A 11 6.80 17.42 17.73
C ILE A 11 5.99 16.13 17.63
N ARG A 12 4.80 16.10 18.23
CA ARG A 12 3.89 14.93 18.14
C ARG A 12 3.50 14.66 16.68
N ASP A 13 3.17 15.70 15.95
CA ASP A 13 2.76 15.59 14.55
C ASP A 13 3.91 15.07 13.69
N ARG A 14 5.13 15.45 13.98
CA ARG A 14 6.32 14.93 13.28
C ARG A 14 6.50 13.44 13.52
N TRP A 15 6.27 12.96 14.73
CA TRP A 15 6.33 11.53 15.02
C TRP A 15 5.22 10.76 14.31
N TYR A 16 4.02 11.31 14.24
CA TYR A 16 2.93 10.70 13.44
C TYR A 16 3.32 10.65 11.96
N LEU A 17 3.95 11.71 11.46
CA LEU A 17 4.41 11.74 10.07
C LEU A 17 5.50 10.71 9.82
N VAL A 18 6.45 10.55 10.72
CA VAL A 18 7.50 9.53 10.64
C VAL A 18 6.87 8.13 10.57
N GLY A 19 5.95 7.83 11.48
CA GLY A 19 5.25 6.55 11.50
C GLY A 19 4.46 6.32 10.23
N HIS A 20 3.77 7.34 9.74
CA HIS A 20 3.00 7.28 8.50
C HIS A 20 3.89 6.99 7.29
N ILE A 21 5.00 7.71 7.13
CA ILE A 21 5.93 7.54 6.02
C ILE A 21 6.53 6.13 6.04
N ILE A 22 7.00 5.67 7.20
CA ILE A 22 7.58 4.32 7.32
C ILE A 22 6.56 3.25 6.96
N SER A 23 5.33 3.40 7.46
CA SER A 23 4.25 2.46 7.18
C SER A 23 3.88 2.43 5.70
N VAL A 24 3.80 3.60 5.07
CA VAL A 24 3.51 3.72 3.64
C VAL A 24 4.61 3.08 2.80
N VAL A 25 5.88 3.32 3.14
CA VAL A 25 7.02 2.74 2.41
C VAL A 25 6.98 1.21 2.51
N ALA A 26 6.75 0.67 3.71
CA ALA A 26 6.67 -0.77 3.91
C ALA A 26 5.49 -1.38 3.14
N TRP A 27 4.33 -0.74 3.18
CA TRP A 27 3.13 -1.19 2.47
C TRP A 27 3.34 -1.17 0.96
N MET A 28 3.87 -0.07 0.43
CA MET A 28 4.13 0.08 -1.00
C MET A 28 5.19 -0.91 -1.49
N ALA A 29 6.23 -1.16 -0.70
CA ALA A 29 7.22 -2.18 -1.04
C ALA A 29 6.57 -3.55 -1.22
N GLY A 30 5.68 -3.93 -0.30
CA GLY A 30 4.93 -5.17 -0.40
C GLY A 30 4.01 -5.20 -1.62
N ILE A 31 3.29 -4.12 -1.85
CA ILE A 31 2.36 -4.01 -2.99
C ILE A 31 3.09 -4.13 -4.32
N PHE A 32 4.30 -3.58 -4.43
CA PHE A 32 5.10 -3.69 -5.67
C PHE A 32 5.72 -5.08 -5.84
N TYR A 33 6.05 -5.74 -4.75
CA TYR A 33 6.76 -7.01 -4.81
C TYR A 33 5.83 -8.22 -4.97
N LEU A 34 4.69 -8.21 -4.30
CA LEU A 34 3.78 -9.36 -4.31
C LEU A 34 3.26 -9.74 -5.71
N PRO A 35 2.81 -8.79 -6.56
CA PRO A 35 2.43 -9.16 -7.93
C PRO A 35 3.56 -9.77 -8.73
N ARG A 36 4.80 -9.34 -8.49
CA ARG A 36 5.97 -9.93 -9.14
C ARG A 36 6.17 -11.39 -8.73
N LEU A 37 5.97 -11.71 -7.46
CA LEU A 37 5.99 -13.09 -6.99
C LEU A 37 4.88 -13.91 -7.66
N PHE A 38 3.71 -13.33 -7.83
CA PHE A 38 2.59 -13.99 -8.52
C PHE A 38 2.92 -14.28 -9.99
N VAL A 39 3.65 -13.38 -10.67
CA VAL A 39 4.10 -13.59 -12.05
C VAL A 39 4.95 -14.84 -12.13
N TYR A 40 5.99 -14.94 -11.30
CA TYR A 40 6.87 -16.10 -11.28
C TYR A 40 6.14 -17.35 -10.84
N HIS A 41 5.26 -17.24 -9.86
CA HIS A 41 4.49 -18.37 -9.36
C HIS A 41 3.58 -18.94 -10.46
N SER A 42 2.95 -18.09 -11.26
CA SER A 42 2.04 -18.52 -12.32
C SER A 42 2.76 -19.05 -13.56
N GLU A 43 3.94 -18.51 -13.88
CA GLU A 43 4.64 -18.84 -15.14
C GLU A 43 5.70 -19.94 -14.99
N GLU A 44 6.42 -19.98 -13.88
CA GLU A 44 7.63 -20.80 -13.75
C GLU A 44 7.52 -21.92 -12.70
N VAL A 45 6.46 -21.94 -11.92
CA VAL A 45 6.31 -22.88 -10.81
C VAL A 45 5.24 -23.92 -11.12
N SER A 46 5.60 -25.19 -11.03
CA SER A 46 4.66 -26.30 -11.19
C SER A 46 3.79 -26.46 -9.95
N LYS A 47 2.49 -26.71 -10.14
CA LYS A 47 1.56 -26.91 -9.02
C LYS A 47 1.99 -28.12 -8.18
N ASN A 48 1.83 -27.99 -6.86
CA ASN A 48 2.15 -29.02 -5.86
C ASN A 48 3.63 -29.39 -5.78
N SER A 49 4.52 -28.62 -6.39
CA SER A 49 5.97 -28.81 -6.26
C SER A 49 6.48 -28.23 -4.95
N HIS A 50 7.72 -28.58 -4.58
CA HIS A 50 8.39 -27.97 -3.43
C HIS A 50 8.50 -26.44 -3.61
N THR A 51 8.81 -25.99 -4.82
CA THR A 51 8.90 -24.58 -5.16
C THR A 51 7.55 -23.88 -5.00
N ASP A 52 6.46 -24.54 -5.41
CA ASP A 52 5.09 -24.01 -5.22
C ASP A 52 4.81 -23.75 -3.75
N ARG A 53 5.12 -24.70 -2.87
CA ARG A 53 4.92 -24.53 -1.42
C ARG A 53 5.80 -23.42 -0.85
N LEU A 54 7.03 -23.27 -1.36
CA LEU A 54 7.94 -22.21 -0.94
C LEU A 54 7.37 -20.84 -1.33
N PHE A 55 6.90 -20.68 -2.57
CA PHE A 55 6.30 -19.43 -3.04
C PHE A 55 5.05 -19.08 -2.25
N VAL A 56 4.18 -20.04 -2.00
CA VAL A 56 2.97 -19.83 -1.18
C VAL A 56 3.36 -19.31 0.20
N LYS A 57 4.37 -19.89 0.83
CA LYS A 57 4.86 -19.48 2.15
C LYS A 57 5.42 -18.06 2.12
N MET A 58 6.22 -17.72 1.09
CA MET A 58 6.79 -16.38 0.92
C MET A 58 5.70 -15.33 0.72
N GLU A 59 4.73 -15.62 -0.13
CA GLU A 59 3.61 -14.72 -0.40
C GLU A 59 2.75 -14.50 0.84
N ASP A 60 2.46 -15.57 1.57
CA ASP A 60 1.66 -15.50 2.80
C ASP A 60 2.37 -14.66 3.86
N ARG A 61 3.66 -14.86 4.06
CA ARG A 61 4.43 -14.07 5.03
C ARG A 61 4.54 -12.62 4.64
N LEU A 62 4.82 -12.35 3.36
CA LEU A 62 4.89 -10.97 2.88
C LEU A 62 3.57 -10.24 3.11
N LEU A 63 2.47 -10.88 2.77
CA LEU A 63 1.15 -10.29 2.92
C LEU A 63 0.78 -10.09 4.40
N ASN A 64 0.87 -11.14 5.22
CA ASN A 64 0.33 -11.11 6.57
C ASN A 64 1.28 -10.51 7.61
N VAL A 65 2.59 -10.60 7.40
CA VAL A 65 3.56 -10.10 8.38
C VAL A 65 3.98 -8.66 8.08
N ILE A 66 4.05 -8.28 6.81
CA ILE A 66 4.54 -6.96 6.38
C ILE A 66 3.41 -6.07 5.89
N MET A 67 2.64 -6.53 4.91
CA MET A 67 1.67 -5.68 4.22
C MET A 67 0.45 -5.34 5.07
N VAL A 68 -0.14 -6.31 5.75
CA VAL A 68 -1.33 -6.07 6.57
C VAL A 68 -1.03 -5.12 7.74
N PRO A 69 0.02 -5.36 8.57
CA PRO A 69 0.37 -4.40 9.62
C PRO A 69 0.73 -3.02 9.07
N ALA A 70 1.45 -2.97 7.95
CA ALA A 70 1.84 -1.70 7.32
C ALA A 70 0.61 -0.94 6.82
N MET A 71 -0.35 -1.61 6.22
CA MET A 71 -1.61 -0.99 5.78
C MET A 71 -2.38 -0.40 6.97
N ILE A 72 -2.54 -1.18 8.03
CA ILE A 72 -3.26 -0.74 9.23
C ILE A 72 -2.55 0.46 9.85
N SER A 73 -1.23 0.41 10.01
CA SER A 73 -0.43 1.50 10.57
C SER A 73 -0.51 2.75 9.68
N SER A 74 -0.46 2.57 8.37
CA SER A 74 -0.55 3.67 7.40
C SER A 74 -1.89 4.40 7.52
N TRP A 75 -3.00 3.66 7.61
CA TRP A 75 -4.32 4.24 7.82
C TRP A 75 -4.43 4.92 9.18
N PHE A 76 -3.93 4.28 10.23
CA PHE A 76 -3.96 4.84 11.58
C PHE A 76 -3.24 6.18 11.64
N PHE A 77 -1.98 6.24 11.19
CA PHE A 77 -1.21 7.47 11.21
C PHE A 77 -1.78 8.51 10.23
N GLY A 78 -2.29 8.06 9.09
CA GLY A 78 -2.95 8.95 8.14
C GLY A 78 -4.17 9.63 8.71
N VAL A 79 -5.02 8.89 9.42
CA VAL A 79 -6.19 9.45 10.11
C VAL A 79 -5.74 10.41 11.20
N CYS A 80 -4.74 10.04 12.01
CA CYS A 80 -4.21 10.92 13.05
C CYS A 80 -3.72 12.25 12.47
N LEU A 81 -3.01 12.21 11.35
CA LEU A 81 -2.54 13.43 10.67
C LEU A 81 -3.70 14.24 10.09
N SER A 82 -4.75 13.58 9.60
CA SER A 82 -5.90 14.26 9.00
C SER A 82 -6.71 15.08 10.00
N ILE A 83 -6.76 14.64 11.25
CA ILE A 83 -7.52 15.35 12.29
C ILE A 83 -6.71 16.45 12.98
N VAL A 84 -5.40 16.52 12.72
CA VAL A 84 -4.57 17.60 13.27
C VAL A 84 -4.89 18.91 12.54
N PRO A 85 -5.22 19.99 13.28
CA PRO A 85 -5.55 21.28 12.63
C PRO A 85 -4.38 21.80 11.80
N GLY A 86 -4.66 22.20 10.57
CA GLY A 86 -3.70 22.84 9.69
C GLY A 86 -2.83 21.89 8.86
N VAL A 87 -2.88 20.59 9.10
CA VAL A 87 -2.12 19.62 8.28
C VAL A 87 -2.81 19.35 6.96
N VAL A 88 -4.13 19.17 6.98
CA VAL A 88 -4.93 18.90 5.79
C VAL A 88 -6.05 19.93 5.70
N ASP A 89 -6.14 20.60 4.56
CA ASP A 89 -7.23 21.50 4.25
C ASP A 89 -8.24 20.77 3.38
N TRP A 90 -9.37 20.39 3.96
CA TRP A 90 -10.42 19.65 3.27
C TRP A 90 -11.26 20.51 2.32
N ALA A 91 -11.06 21.84 2.34
CA ALA A 91 -11.73 22.73 1.42
C ALA A 91 -11.16 22.70 0.01
N VAL A 92 -9.91 22.25 -0.15
CA VAL A 92 -9.27 22.08 -1.46
C VAL A 92 -9.42 20.64 -1.96
N PHE A 93 -9.11 20.39 -3.22
CA PHE A 93 -9.41 19.08 -3.82
C PHE A 93 -8.31 18.01 -3.64
N TRP A 94 -7.05 18.40 -3.41
CA TRP A 94 -5.96 17.44 -3.38
C TRP A 94 -6.09 16.37 -2.28
N PRO A 95 -6.60 16.67 -1.07
CA PRO A 95 -6.79 15.61 -0.08
C PRO A 95 -7.80 14.56 -0.52
N TRP A 96 -8.83 14.99 -1.24
CA TRP A 96 -9.86 14.08 -1.76
C TRP A 96 -9.30 13.14 -2.82
N ILE A 97 -8.44 13.64 -3.72
CA ILE A 97 -7.78 12.80 -4.73
C ILE A 97 -6.85 11.81 -4.05
N LYS A 98 -6.08 12.26 -3.06
CA LYS A 98 -5.23 11.37 -2.27
C LYS A 98 -6.05 10.29 -1.58
N LEU A 99 -7.15 10.66 -0.95
CA LEU A 99 -8.02 9.71 -0.26
C LEU A 99 -8.58 8.66 -1.23
N CYS A 100 -9.07 9.08 -2.39
CA CYS A 100 -9.55 8.16 -3.41
C CYS A 100 -8.46 7.21 -3.87
N SER A 101 -7.25 7.72 -4.09
CA SER A 101 -6.11 6.89 -4.52
C SER A 101 -5.73 5.87 -3.44
N VAL A 102 -5.74 6.25 -2.17
CA VAL A 102 -5.44 5.35 -1.05
C VAL A 102 -6.53 4.28 -0.92
N LEU A 103 -7.79 4.65 -1.12
CA LEU A 103 -8.89 3.67 -1.14
C LEU A 103 -8.71 2.65 -2.27
N LEU A 104 -8.32 3.11 -3.46
CA LEU A 104 -8.05 2.21 -4.58
C LEU A 104 -6.87 1.28 -4.28
N LEU A 105 -5.83 1.78 -3.62
CA LEU A 105 -4.70 0.94 -3.18
C LEU A 105 -5.16 -0.11 -2.17
N THR A 106 -6.05 0.25 -1.26
CA THR A 106 -6.61 -0.69 -0.28
C THR A 106 -7.43 -1.77 -0.97
N ILE A 107 -8.23 -1.41 -1.96
CA ILE A 107 -8.98 -2.38 -2.78
C ILE A 107 -8.00 -3.30 -3.52
N PHE A 108 -6.95 -2.76 -4.08
CA PHE A 108 -5.90 -3.53 -4.75
C PHE A 108 -5.21 -4.51 -3.77
N HIS A 109 -4.93 -4.06 -2.55
CA HIS A 109 -4.37 -4.91 -1.49
C HIS A 109 -5.28 -6.10 -1.21
N PHE A 110 -6.60 -5.89 -1.07
CA PHE A 110 -7.54 -6.98 -0.85
C PHE A 110 -7.63 -7.91 -2.04
N TRP A 111 -7.53 -7.39 -3.27
CA TRP A 111 -7.45 -8.22 -4.46
C TRP A 111 -6.20 -9.11 -4.43
N LEU A 112 -5.05 -8.57 -4.05
CA LEU A 112 -3.81 -9.34 -3.89
C LEU A 112 -3.96 -10.43 -2.83
N SER A 113 -4.61 -10.10 -1.73
CA SER A 113 -4.91 -11.06 -0.65
C SER A 113 -5.76 -12.22 -1.18
N LYS A 114 -6.77 -11.92 -1.97
CA LYS A 114 -7.62 -12.94 -2.62
C LYS A 114 -6.80 -13.82 -3.56
N GLN A 115 -5.92 -13.23 -4.37
CA GLN A 115 -5.06 -13.99 -5.28
C GLN A 115 -4.11 -14.90 -4.49
N GLN A 116 -3.56 -14.43 -3.37
CA GLN A 116 -2.69 -15.23 -2.52
C GLN A 116 -3.42 -16.48 -1.99
N VAL A 117 -4.67 -16.32 -1.56
CA VAL A 117 -5.49 -17.44 -1.12
C VAL A 117 -5.74 -18.43 -2.26
N LEU A 118 -5.99 -17.93 -3.48
CA LEU A 118 -6.18 -18.79 -4.64
C LEU A 118 -4.90 -19.56 -5.00
N PHE A 119 -3.73 -18.95 -4.90
CA PHE A 119 -2.46 -19.65 -5.07
C PHE A 119 -2.25 -20.72 -4.02
N LYS A 120 -2.58 -20.42 -2.77
CA LYS A 120 -2.47 -21.35 -1.67
C LYS A 120 -3.34 -22.60 -1.90
N LYS A 121 -4.52 -22.43 -2.49
CA LYS A 121 -5.44 -23.51 -2.81
C LYS A 121 -5.14 -24.18 -4.17
N GLY A 122 -4.18 -23.66 -4.94
CA GLY A 122 -3.88 -24.12 -6.27
C GLY A 122 -4.96 -23.82 -7.30
N GLN A 123 -5.80 -22.82 -7.04
CA GLN A 123 -6.96 -22.45 -7.87
C GLN A 123 -6.77 -21.15 -8.65
N ASN A 124 -5.53 -20.66 -8.76
CA ASN A 124 -5.26 -19.44 -9.51
C ASN A 124 -5.56 -19.66 -11.01
N LYS A 125 -6.27 -18.70 -11.61
CA LYS A 125 -6.69 -18.78 -13.03
C LYS A 125 -6.06 -17.70 -13.89
N LEU A 126 -5.45 -16.69 -13.29
CA LEU A 126 -4.88 -15.58 -14.02
C LEU A 126 -3.49 -15.90 -14.54
N SER A 127 -3.17 -15.33 -15.70
CA SER A 127 -1.84 -15.49 -16.31
C SER A 127 -0.84 -14.51 -15.69
N GLY A 128 0.46 -14.80 -15.87
CA GLY A 128 1.51 -13.89 -15.45
C GLY A 128 1.41 -12.50 -16.09
N ARG A 129 0.94 -12.45 -17.33
CA ARG A 129 0.70 -11.19 -18.03
C ARG A 129 -0.30 -10.31 -17.28
N THR A 130 -1.37 -10.89 -16.76
CA THR A 130 -2.37 -10.17 -15.97
C THR A 130 -1.73 -9.54 -14.73
N TYR A 131 -0.90 -10.28 -14.01
CA TYR A 131 -0.21 -9.78 -12.83
C TYR A 131 0.80 -8.68 -13.17
N ARG A 132 1.48 -8.77 -14.31
CA ARG A 132 2.39 -7.72 -14.79
C ARG A 132 1.64 -6.42 -15.06
N ILE A 133 0.50 -6.50 -15.74
CA ILE A 133 -0.34 -5.33 -16.02
C ILE A 133 -0.88 -4.75 -14.72
N MET A 134 -1.35 -5.58 -13.82
CA MET A 134 -1.89 -5.12 -12.53
C MET A 134 -0.82 -4.48 -11.65
N ASN A 135 0.45 -4.84 -11.81
CA ASN A 135 1.54 -4.20 -11.08
C ASN A 135 1.73 -2.73 -11.45
N GLU A 136 1.24 -2.31 -12.61
CA GLU A 136 1.30 -0.89 -13.01
C GLU A 136 0.29 -0.03 -12.26
N VAL A 137 -0.81 -0.61 -11.77
CA VAL A 137 -1.86 0.14 -11.07
C VAL A 137 -1.32 0.85 -9.82
N PRO A 138 -0.61 0.16 -8.90
CA PRO A 138 -0.07 0.85 -7.72
C PRO A 138 0.99 1.88 -8.07
N THR A 139 1.74 1.70 -9.15
CA THR A 139 2.72 2.69 -9.60
C THR A 139 2.03 4.00 -9.96
N VAL A 140 0.96 3.94 -10.77
CA VAL A 140 0.19 5.13 -11.16
C VAL A 140 -0.43 5.78 -9.93
N LEU A 141 -1.02 5.00 -9.04
CA LEU A 141 -1.63 5.52 -7.81
C LEU A 141 -0.61 6.19 -6.91
N LEU A 142 0.59 5.62 -6.79
CA LEU A 142 1.66 6.21 -5.99
C LEU A 142 2.11 7.56 -6.58
N ILE A 143 2.25 7.65 -7.90
CA ILE A 143 2.60 8.90 -8.57
C ILE A 143 1.55 9.96 -8.26
N ILE A 144 0.26 9.62 -8.34
CA ILE A 144 -0.84 10.54 -8.03
C ILE A 144 -0.75 10.99 -6.57
N ILE A 145 -0.59 10.06 -5.64
CA ILE A 145 -0.54 10.35 -4.20
C ILE A 145 0.62 11.30 -3.89
N VAL A 146 1.83 10.99 -4.35
CA VAL A 146 3.02 11.79 -4.09
C VAL A 146 2.87 13.17 -4.70
N THR A 147 2.37 13.25 -5.93
CA THR A 147 2.15 14.54 -6.61
C THR A 147 1.17 15.41 -5.81
N MET A 148 0.07 14.84 -5.35
CA MET A 148 -0.93 15.58 -4.59
C MET A 148 -0.38 16.07 -3.25
N VAL A 149 0.43 15.26 -2.58
CA VAL A 149 1.00 15.62 -1.27
C VAL A 149 2.08 16.68 -1.40
N VAL A 150 2.96 16.56 -2.41
CA VAL A 150 4.11 17.46 -2.57
C VAL A 150 3.69 18.78 -3.21
N VAL A 151 2.93 18.73 -4.30
CA VAL A 151 2.53 19.92 -5.06
C VAL A 151 1.37 20.66 -4.39
N GLN A 152 0.45 19.90 -3.79
CA GLN A 152 -0.76 20.44 -3.13
C GLN A 152 -1.49 21.46 -4.01
N PRO A 153 -1.93 21.06 -5.21
CA PRO A 153 -2.60 21.98 -6.11
C PRO A 153 -3.92 22.48 -5.50
N ILE A 154 -4.19 23.75 -5.73
CA ILE A 154 -5.38 24.43 -5.21
C ILE A 154 -6.52 24.36 -6.21
#